data_f7e8328486c782b4db7e2bec8ef61d50
#
_entry.id   f7e8328486c782b4db7e2bec8ef61d50
#
_cell.length_a   1.000
_cell.length_b   1.000
_cell.length_c   1.000
_cell.angle_alpha   90.00
_cell.angle_beta   90.00
_cell.angle_gamma   90.00
#
_symmetry.space_group_name_H-M   'P 1'
#
loop_
_entity.id
_entity.type
_entity.pdbx_description
1 polymer ?
#
loop_
_entity_poly.entity_id
_entity_poly.type
_entity_poly.pdbx_seq_one_letter_code
_entity_poly.pdbx_strand_id
1 'polypeptide(L)'
;MTDIIIQGIGGRMGHALCEMIANRSDCRVVAGIDQQDGEQNGIPVYDSLDKLDGKGDVIIDFSAPAAVEKALTYCEAHKMPIVVCTTGLSEELQLKVVQLSRIVPVFKSANMSIGINLLSELCKRASAILGADYDVEIVEQHHHNKLDAPSGTALMLADAINEENNGAYHYVYDRHSVRQKRDPKEIGISSVRGGSIVGDHEVLFCGPDEVITLKHTAYSRSVFANGAINAAVYLAKKEPGLYNMGNIIAEL
;
A
#
# COMPACT_ATOMS: atom_id res chain seq x y z
N MET A 1 -1.64 -24.11 5.01
CA MET A 1 -0.44 -23.24 5.17
C MET A 1 -0.16 -22.70 3.79
N THR A 2 -0.01 -21.40 3.64
CA THR A 2 0.21 -20.74 2.33
C THR A 2 1.71 -20.69 2.03
N ASP A 3 2.11 -21.19 0.88
CA ASP A 3 3.50 -21.22 0.40
C ASP A 3 3.78 -19.93 -0.39
N ILE A 4 4.59 -19.04 0.19
CA ILE A 4 4.85 -17.68 -0.31
C ILE A 4 6.21 -17.65 -1.03
N ILE A 5 6.22 -17.03 -2.21
CA ILE A 5 7.43 -16.64 -2.94
C ILE A 5 7.64 -15.14 -2.72
N ILE A 6 8.86 -14.71 -2.39
CA ILE A 6 9.18 -13.29 -2.22
C ILE A 6 10.06 -12.82 -3.38
N GLN A 7 9.54 -11.92 -4.21
CA GLN A 7 10.33 -11.23 -5.22
C GLN A 7 10.93 -9.95 -4.63
N GLY A 8 12.26 -9.79 -4.75
CA GLY A 8 13.04 -8.77 -4.05
C GLY A 8 13.40 -9.19 -2.62
N ILE A 9 13.68 -10.50 -2.41
CA ILE A 9 13.94 -11.08 -1.08
C ILE A 9 15.14 -10.46 -0.38
N GLY A 10 16.22 -10.10 -1.09
CA GLY A 10 17.41 -9.45 -0.54
C GLY A 10 17.22 -7.97 -0.20
N GLY A 11 16.09 -7.36 -0.56
CA GLY A 11 15.77 -5.99 -0.22
C GLY A 11 15.33 -5.82 1.25
N ARG A 12 15.25 -4.56 1.70
CA ARG A 12 14.80 -4.23 3.08
C ARG A 12 13.41 -4.80 3.42
N MET A 13 12.48 -4.77 2.47
CA MET A 13 11.15 -5.33 2.69
C MET A 13 11.16 -6.86 2.62
N GLY A 14 11.98 -7.47 1.75
CA GLY A 14 12.17 -8.90 1.68
C GLY A 14 12.68 -9.50 2.99
N HIS A 15 13.69 -8.86 3.61
CA HIS A 15 14.18 -9.25 4.94
C HIS A 15 13.08 -9.16 6.01
N ALA A 16 12.32 -8.05 6.04
CA ALA A 16 11.23 -7.88 6.98
C ALA A 16 10.13 -8.94 6.80
N LEU A 17 9.79 -9.30 5.56
CA LEU A 17 8.84 -10.38 5.25
C LEU A 17 9.34 -11.72 5.78
N CYS A 18 10.59 -12.09 5.50
CA CYS A 18 11.19 -13.35 5.98
C CYS A 18 11.15 -13.46 7.50
N GLU A 19 11.56 -12.39 8.21
CA GLU A 19 11.56 -12.34 9.66
C GLU A 19 10.15 -12.51 10.26
N MET A 20 9.16 -11.82 9.68
CA MET A 20 7.78 -11.88 10.15
C MET A 20 7.12 -13.22 9.85
N ILE A 21 7.32 -13.78 8.64
CA ILE A 21 6.74 -15.06 8.24
C ILE A 21 7.31 -16.21 9.08
N ALA A 22 8.57 -16.16 9.48
CA ALA A 22 9.19 -17.17 10.33
C ALA A 22 8.45 -17.40 11.67
N ASN A 23 7.71 -16.39 12.14
CA ASN A 23 6.92 -16.46 13.38
C ASN A 23 5.42 -16.75 13.16
N ARG A 24 5.02 -17.12 11.93
CA ARG A 24 3.61 -17.42 11.58
C ARG A 24 3.39 -18.92 11.39
N SER A 25 2.18 -19.37 11.67
CA SER A 25 1.77 -20.77 11.49
C SER A 25 0.87 -20.99 10.26
N ASP A 26 0.39 -19.92 9.63
CA ASP A 26 -0.55 -19.95 8.50
C ASP A 26 0.13 -19.82 7.14
N CYS A 27 1.40 -19.41 7.09
CA CYS A 27 2.20 -19.28 5.87
C CYS A 27 3.69 -19.57 6.12
N ARG A 28 4.43 -19.81 5.03
CA ARG A 28 5.90 -19.96 5.04
C ARG A 28 6.49 -19.46 3.73
N VAL A 29 7.77 -19.04 3.75
CA VAL A 29 8.52 -18.72 2.55
C VAL A 29 9.10 -19.99 1.97
N VAL A 30 8.84 -20.27 0.70
CA VAL A 30 9.36 -21.46 0.00
C VAL A 30 10.46 -21.13 -1.00
N ALA A 31 10.52 -19.89 -1.47
CA ALA A 31 11.56 -19.40 -2.38
C ALA A 31 11.65 -17.88 -2.36
N GLY A 32 12.80 -17.37 -2.73
CA GLY A 32 13.03 -15.96 -3.04
C GLY A 32 13.46 -15.75 -4.49
N ILE A 33 13.17 -14.58 -5.02
CA ILE A 33 13.67 -14.12 -6.32
C ILE A 33 14.48 -12.85 -6.07
N ASP A 34 15.72 -12.81 -6.59
CA ASP A 34 16.57 -11.63 -6.56
C ASP A 34 17.53 -11.64 -7.77
N GLN A 35 18.57 -10.80 -7.76
CA GLN A 35 19.49 -10.63 -8.90
C GLN A 35 20.45 -11.81 -9.10
N GLN A 36 20.64 -12.65 -8.10
CA GLN A 36 21.59 -13.79 -8.13
C GLN A 36 21.01 -14.99 -7.41
N ASP A 37 21.37 -16.20 -7.92
CA ASP A 37 21.08 -17.45 -7.24
C ASP A 37 21.84 -17.52 -5.89
N GLY A 38 21.21 -18.15 -4.91
CA GLY A 38 21.82 -18.31 -3.57
C GLY A 38 20.86 -18.88 -2.54
N GLU A 39 21.12 -18.54 -1.30
CA GLU A 39 20.29 -18.92 -0.16
C GLU A 39 20.22 -17.74 0.85
N GLN A 40 19.06 -17.53 1.44
CA GLN A 40 18.85 -16.57 2.51
C GLN A 40 18.10 -17.25 3.67
N ASN A 41 18.80 -17.44 4.81
CA ASN A 41 18.24 -18.08 6.01
C ASN A 41 17.57 -19.46 5.74
N GLY A 42 18.20 -20.30 4.94
CA GLY A 42 17.67 -21.61 4.54
C GLY A 42 16.62 -21.56 3.44
N ILE A 43 16.31 -20.40 2.90
CA ILE A 43 15.36 -20.20 1.79
C ILE A 43 16.14 -20.15 0.48
N PRO A 44 15.85 -21.01 -0.51
CA PRO A 44 16.49 -20.93 -1.81
C PRO A 44 16.12 -19.63 -2.52
N VAL A 45 17.12 -18.95 -3.10
CA VAL A 45 16.95 -17.73 -3.89
C VAL A 45 17.36 -17.99 -5.32
N TYR A 46 16.54 -17.58 -6.26
CA TYR A 46 16.77 -17.74 -7.69
C TYR A 46 16.84 -16.36 -8.39
N ASP A 47 17.62 -16.28 -9.47
CA ASP A 47 17.74 -15.09 -10.31
C ASP A 47 16.59 -14.94 -11.32
N SER A 48 15.73 -15.98 -11.45
CA SER A 48 14.58 -16.00 -12.35
C SER A 48 13.41 -16.80 -11.76
N LEU A 49 12.19 -16.31 -12.02
CA LEU A 49 10.95 -17.01 -11.70
C LEU A 49 10.83 -18.37 -12.41
N ASP A 50 11.42 -18.52 -13.59
CA ASP A 50 11.39 -19.77 -14.38
C ASP A 50 12.07 -20.95 -13.65
N LYS A 51 12.92 -20.67 -12.66
CA LYS A 51 13.60 -21.69 -11.84
C LYS A 51 12.74 -22.21 -10.66
N LEU A 52 11.55 -21.65 -10.45
CA LEU A 52 10.68 -22.01 -9.31
C LEU A 52 10.07 -23.41 -9.44
N ASP A 53 10.00 -23.96 -10.65
CA ASP A 53 9.51 -25.32 -10.93
C ASP A 53 8.12 -25.60 -10.31
N GLY A 54 7.21 -24.60 -10.42
CA GLY A 54 5.83 -24.69 -9.94
C GLY A 54 5.64 -24.62 -8.42
N LYS A 55 6.67 -24.22 -7.66
CA LYS A 55 6.58 -24.05 -6.22
C LYS A 55 5.82 -22.77 -5.83
N GLY A 56 5.07 -22.84 -4.72
CA GLY A 56 4.40 -21.71 -4.10
C GLY A 56 2.95 -21.53 -4.52
N ASP A 57 2.20 -20.83 -3.68
CA ASP A 57 0.78 -20.54 -3.84
C ASP A 57 0.54 -19.08 -4.27
N VAL A 58 1.48 -18.18 -3.95
CA VAL A 58 1.36 -16.73 -4.19
C VAL A 58 2.72 -16.03 -4.19
N ILE A 59 2.87 -15.03 -5.03
CA ILE A 59 4.06 -14.15 -5.03
C ILE A 59 3.75 -12.86 -4.26
N ILE A 60 4.67 -12.44 -3.37
CA ILE A 60 4.71 -11.06 -2.84
C ILE A 60 5.84 -10.33 -3.54
N ASP A 61 5.53 -9.25 -4.25
CA ASP A 61 6.50 -8.47 -4.98
C ASP A 61 6.83 -7.14 -4.30
N PHE A 62 8.08 -7.01 -3.84
CA PHE A 62 8.71 -5.76 -3.37
C PHE A 62 10.01 -5.51 -4.13
N SER A 63 9.95 -5.47 -5.44
CA SER A 63 11.11 -5.34 -6.32
C SER A 63 11.21 -3.97 -7.00
N ALA A 64 11.42 -3.95 -8.30
CA ALA A 64 11.45 -2.78 -9.16
C ALA A 64 10.48 -2.95 -10.34
N PRO A 65 9.99 -1.86 -10.98
CA PRO A 65 9.03 -1.94 -12.08
C PRO A 65 9.40 -2.92 -13.20
N ALA A 66 10.68 -2.98 -13.57
CA ALA A 66 11.16 -3.91 -14.59
C ALA A 66 11.05 -5.40 -14.19
N ALA A 67 11.13 -5.71 -12.89
CA ALA A 67 10.95 -7.06 -12.38
C ALA A 67 9.47 -7.43 -12.26
N VAL A 68 8.60 -6.45 -11.95
CA VAL A 68 7.15 -6.63 -11.92
C VAL A 68 6.64 -7.15 -13.27
N GLU A 69 7.09 -6.57 -14.39
CA GLU A 69 6.66 -7.00 -15.71
C GLU A 69 6.91 -8.50 -15.96
N LYS A 70 8.10 -8.99 -15.57
CA LYS A 70 8.43 -10.42 -15.66
C LYS A 70 7.54 -11.27 -14.74
N ALA A 71 7.26 -10.78 -13.53
CA ALA A 71 6.39 -11.47 -12.59
C ALA A 71 4.95 -11.58 -13.11
N LEU A 72 4.40 -10.53 -13.71
CA LEU A 72 3.07 -10.58 -14.32
C LEU A 72 2.99 -11.62 -15.43
N THR A 73 4.01 -11.69 -16.30
CA THR A 73 4.09 -12.71 -17.38
C THR A 73 4.16 -14.12 -16.81
N TYR A 74 4.98 -14.34 -15.79
CA TYR A 74 5.07 -15.62 -15.10
C TYR A 74 3.74 -16.02 -14.45
N CYS A 75 3.09 -15.10 -13.75
CA CYS A 75 1.80 -15.32 -13.08
C CYS A 75 0.70 -15.71 -14.08
N GLU A 76 0.68 -15.07 -15.25
CA GLU A 76 -0.27 -15.42 -16.31
C GLU A 76 -0.07 -16.87 -16.82
N ALA A 77 1.18 -17.24 -17.10
CA ALA A 77 1.53 -18.57 -17.62
C ALA A 77 1.26 -19.70 -16.61
N HIS A 78 1.54 -19.46 -15.33
CA HIS A 78 1.46 -20.48 -14.27
C HIS A 78 0.19 -20.38 -13.41
N LYS A 79 -0.73 -19.46 -13.73
CA LYS A 79 -1.96 -19.19 -12.94
C LYS A 79 -1.65 -18.87 -11.48
N MET A 80 -0.55 -18.14 -11.25
CA MET A 80 -0.02 -17.81 -9.94
C MET A 80 -0.63 -16.48 -9.42
N PRO A 81 -1.26 -16.44 -8.25
CA PRO A 81 -1.65 -15.19 -7.58
C PRO A 81 -0.46 -14.29 -7.26
N ILE A 82 -0.68 -12.96 -7.29
CA ILE A 82 0.39 -12.01 -7.00
C ILE A 82 -0.09 -10.81 -6.17
N VAL A 83 0.69 -10.45 -5.15
CA VAL A 83 0.56 -9.21 -4.36
C VAL A 83 1.59 -8.21 -4.87
N VAL A 84 1.16 -7.20 -5.61
CA VAL A 84 2.03 -6.18 -6.20
C VAL A 84 2.19 -5.02 -5.22
N CYS A 85 3.35 -4.94 -4.56
CA CYS A 85 3.70 -3.87 -3.61
C CYS A 85 4.71 -2.86 -4.19
N THR A 86 5.31 -3.16 -5.33
CA THR A 86 6.23 -2.24 -6.01
C THR A 86 5.51 -0.98 -6.44
N THR A 87 6.11 0.17 -6.12
CA THR A 87 5.61 1.51 -6.45
C THR A 87 6.24 2.05 -7.74
N GLY A 88 5.70 3.15 -8.27
CA GLY A 88 6.26 3.80 -9.46
C GLY A 88 6.03 3.04 -10.77
N LEU A 89 4.99 2.22 -10.84
CA LEU A 89 4.61 1.51 -12.07
C LEU A 89 4.10 2.52 -13.11
N SER A 90 4.55 2.37 -14.36
CA SER A 90 4.02 3.11 -15.49
C SER A 90 2.53 2.80 -15.72
N GLU A 91 1.81 3.68 -16.42
CA GLU A 91 0.41 3.45 -16.79
C GLU A 91 0.25 2.14 -17.56
N GLU A 92 1.16 1.83 -18.49
CA GLU A 92 1.16 0.57 -19.23
C GLU A 92 1.24 -0.64 -18.31
N LEU A 93 2.14 -0.59 -17.32
CA LEU A 93 2.32 -1.70 -16.37
C LEU A 93 1.12 -1.82 -15.41
N GLN A 94 0.50 -0.71 -15.04
CA GLN A 94 -0.75 -0.71 -14.28
C GLN A 94 -1.89 -1.36 -15.08
N LEU A 95 -1.99 -1.09 -16.38
CA LEU A 95 -2.96 -1.74 -17.26
C LEU A 95 -2.70 -3.25 -17.35
N LYS A 96 -1.43 -3.70 -17.43
CA LYS A 96 -1.08 -5.13 -17.40
C LYS A 96 -1.51 -5.81 -16.10
N VAL A 97 -1.36 -5.12 -14.96
CA VAL A 97 -1.88 -5.61 -13.65
C VAL A 97 -3.39 -5.82 -13.70
N VAL A 98 -4.15 -4.85 -14.24
CA VAL A 98 -5.61 -4.97 -14.38
C VAL A 98 -6.00 -6.07 -15.38
N GLN A 99 -5.26 -6.23 -16.47
CA GLN A 99 -5.52 -7.31 -17.43
C GLN A 99 -5.27 -8.69 -16.82
N LEU A 100 -4.15 -8.86 -16.09
CA LEU A 100 -3.82 -10.10 -15.39
C LEU A 100 -4.88 -10.48 -14.36
N SER A 101 -5.50 -9.52 -13.69
CA SER A 101 -6.54 -9.79 -12.68
C SER A 101 -7.78 -10.49 -13.23
N ARG A 102 -7.99 -10.48 -14.55
CA ARG A 102 -9.06 -11.24 -15.21
C ARG A 102 -8.74 -12.74 -15.33
N ILE A 103 -7.49 -13.12 -15.08
CA ILE A 103 -6.94 -14.46 -15.32
C ILE A 103 -6.52 -15.13 -14.02
N VAL A 104 -5.95 -14.37 -13.09
CA VAL A 104 -5.50 -14.81 -11.76
C VAL A 104 -5.90 -13.78 -10.69
N PRO A 105 -5.94 -14.16 -9.41
CA PRO A 105 -6.09 -13.21 -8.33
C PRO A 105 -4.88 -12.26 -8.30
N VAL A 106 -5.13 -10.96 -8.33
CA VAL A 106 -4.10 -9.92 -8.20
C VAL A 106 -4.47 -9.00 -7.06
N PHE A 107 -3.54 -8.76 -6.16
CA PHE A 107 -3.71 -7.79 -5.08
C PHE A 107 -2.84 -6.57 -5.33
N LYS A 108 -3.47 -5.39 -5.33
CA LYS A 108 -2.76 -4.11 -5.42
C LYS A 108 -3.46 -3.08 -4.56
N SER A 109 -2.73 -2.46 -3.63
CA SER A 109 -3.24 -1.39 -2.79
C SER A 109 -2.28 -0.20 -2.79
N ALA A 110 -2.80 1.01 -2.69
CA ALA A 110 -2.02 2.23 -2.60
C ALA A 110 -1.12 2.24 -1.35
N ASN A 111 -1.59 1.63 -0.27
CA ASN A 111 -0.82 1.40 0.95
C ASN A 111 -1.14 0.01 1.51
N MET A 112 -0.12 -0.73 1.95
CA MET A 112 -0.28 -2.09 2.47
C MET A 112 -0.63 -2.13 3.97
N SER A 113 -0.59 -1.01 4.70
CA SER A 113 -0.99 -0.96 6.11
C SER A 113 -2.49 -1.10 6.27
N ILE A 114 -2.95 -2.09 7.03
CA ILE A 114 -4.36 -2.22 7.42
C ILE A 114 -4.82 -0.98 8.17
N GLY A 115 -3.97 -0.45 9.09
CA GLY A 115 -4.29 0.75 9.86
C GLY A 115 -4.52 1.99 9.01
N ILE A 116 -3.73 2.20 7.95
CA ILE A 116 -3.94 3.32 7.01
C ILE A 116 -5.22 3.13 6.19
N ASN A 117 -5.51 1.92 5.75
CA ASN A 117 -6.76 1.70 4.99
C ASN A 117 -7.99 1.82 5.89
N LEU A 118 -7.92 1.35 7.14
CA LEU A 118 -8.96 1.61 8.14
C LEU A 118 -9.13 3.12 8.39
N LEU A 119 -8.02 3.86 8.54
CA LEU A 119 -8.07 5.32 8.65
C LEU A 119 -8.79 5.96 7.47
N SER A 120 -8.51 5.51 6.25
CA SER A 120 -9.17 5.98 5.02
C SER A 120 -10.69 5.78 5.08
N GLU A 121 -11.15 4.59 5.47
CA GLU A 121 -12.58 4.30 5.60
C GLU A 121 -13.25 5.13 6.71
N LEU A 122 -12.55 5.33 7.84
CA LEU A 122 -13.03 6.22 8.90
C LEU A 122 -13.12 7.67 8.44
N CYS A 123 -12.17 8.15 7.63
CA CYS A 123 -12.20 9.49 7.04
C CYS A 123 -13.38 9.67 6.07
N LYS A 124 -13.67 8.69 5.21
CA LYS A 124 -14.87 8.68 4.35
C LYS A 124 -16.13 8.80 5.21
N ARG A 125 -16.24 7.94 6.22
CA ARG A 125 -17.41 7.91 7.10
C ARG A 125 -17.58 9.21 7.88
N ALA A 126 -16.48 9.78 8.41
CA ALA A 126 -16.48 11.07 9.09
C ALA A 126 -16.96 12.17 8.15
N SER A 127 -16.38 12.26 6.95
CA SER A 127 -16.77 13.26 5.95
C SER A 127 -18.23 13.20 5.55
N ALA A 128 -18.77 11.97 5.34
CA ALA A 128 -20.19 11.77 5.02
C ALA A 128 -21.15 12.25 6.13
N ILE A 129 -20.74 12.10 7.41
CA ILE A 129 -21.57 12.48 8.56
C ILE A 129 -21.47 13.97 8.87
N LEU A 130 -20.25 14.53 8.82
CA LEU A 130 -19.96 15.89 9.21
C LEU A 130 -20.35 16.92 8.15
N GLY A 131 -20.31 16.51 6.87
CA GLY A 131 -20.73 17.35 5.73
C GLY A 131 -19.83 18.58 5.52
N ALA A 132 -20.40 19.60 4.89
CA ALA A 132 -19.69 20.80 4.46
C ALA A 132 -19.42 21.83 5.60
N ASP A 133 -19.93 21.57 6.80
CA ASP A 133 -19.72 22.47 7.95
C ASP A 133 -18.36 22.28 8.63
N TYR A 134 -17.60 21.24 8.21
CA TYR A 134 -16.28 20.95 8.73
C TYR A 134 -15.21 21.13 7.65
N ASP A 135 -14.23 21.97 7.97
CA ASP A 135 -13.03 22.12 7.16
C ASP A 135 -12.12 20.89 7.29
N VAL A 136 -11.52 20.44 6.18
CA VAL A 136 -10.64 19.27 6.18
C VAL A 136 -9.19 19.70 6.01
N GLU A 137 -8.31 19.27 6.92
CA GLU A 137 -6.87 19.50 6.86
C GLU A 137 -6.14 18.16 7.08
N ILE A 138 -5.07 17.93 6.34
CA ILE A 138 -4.22 16.74 6.48
C ILE A 138 -2.81 17.19 6.83
N VAL A 139 -2.22 16.59 7.87
CA VAL A 139 -0.83 16.79 8.23
C VAL A 139 -0.10 15.47 8.13
N GLU A 140 0.97 15.41 7.31
CA GLU A 140 1.80 14.24 7.21
C GLU A 140 3.24 14.52 7.59
N GLN A 141 3.89 13.56 8.23
CA GLN A 141 5.26 13.71 8.73
C GLN A 141 6.10 12.49 8.34
N HIS A 142 7.27 12.75 7.75
CA HIS A 142 8.21 11.70 7.36
C HIS A 142 9.67 12.12 7.61
N HIS A 143 10.56 11.15 7.50
CA HIS A 143 12.01 11.36 7.63
C HIS A 143 12.55 12.38 6.61
N HIS A 144 13.66 13.02 6.94
CA HIS A 144 14.29 14.05 6.12
C HIS A 144 14.73 13.59 4.71
N ASN A 145 14.86 12.28 4.48
CA ASN A 145 15.26 11.72 3.18
C ASN A 145 14.06 11.42 2.23
N LYS A 146 12.81 11.72 2.63
CA LYS A 146 11.65 11.49 1.76
C LYS A 146 11.56 12.60 0.71
N LEU A 147 11.56 12.21 -0.57
CA LEU A 147 11.64 13.14 -1.70
C LEU A 147 10.27 13.73 -2.06
N ASP A 148 9.24 12.88 -2.09
CA ASP A 148 7.88 13.31 -2.42
C ASP A 148 7.23 14.07 -1.26
N ALA A 149 6.55 15.15 -1.56
CA ALA A 149 5.70 15.94 -0.67
C ALA A 149 4.53 16.53 -1.49
N PRO A 150 3.27 16.28 -1.08
CA PRO A 150 2.88 15.39 0.01
C PRO A 150 3.13 13.91 -0.30
N SER A 151 3.04 13.07 0.76
CA SER A 151 3.17 11.62 0.61
C SER A 151 1.99 11.03 -0.18
N GLY A 152 2.24 9.93 -0.90
CA GLY A 152 1.16 9.21 -1.59
C GLY A 152 0.03 8.76 -0.66
N THR A 153 0.32 8.49 0.62
CA THR A 153 -0.70 8.16 1.62
C THR A 153 -1.57 9.37 1.99
N ALA A 154 -0.98 10.56 2.10
CA ALA A 154 -1.76 11.78 2.35
C ALA A 154 -2.69 12.08 1.18
N LEU A 155 -2.21 11.92 -0.06
CA LEU A 155 -3.06 12.05 -1.25
C LEU A 155 -4.18 11.00 -1.27
N MET A 156 -3.88 9.74 -0.96
CA MET A 156 -4.87 8.67 -0.87
C MET A 156 -5.98 9.00 0.15
N LEU A 157 -5.64 9.58 1.31
CA LEU A 157 -6.62 10.01 2.31
C LEU A 157 -7.46 11.17 1.81
N ALA A 158 -6.84 12.15 1.14
CA ALA A 158 -7.53 13.27 0.52
C ALA A 158 -8.48 12.82 -0.60
N ASP A 159 -8.00 11.91 -1.47
CA ASP A 159 -8.81 11.33 -2.55
C ASP A 159 -10.03 10.58 -2.00
N ALA A 160 -9.85 9.79 -0.93
CA ALA A 160 -10.93 9.06 -0.29
C ALA A 160 -12.03 9.98 0.26
N ILE A 161 -11.65 11.09 0.88
CA ILE A 161 -12.60 12.12 1.35
C ILE A 161 -13.27 12.82 0.17
N ASN A 162 -12.51 13.14 -0.87
CA ASN A 162 -13.00 13.85 -2.04
C ASN A 162 -13.96 12.99 -2.89
N GLU A 163 -13.70 11.69 -3.03
CA GLU A 163 -14.61 10.74 -3.66
C GLU A 163 -15.97 10.70 -2.97
N GLU A 164 -16.01 10.66 -1.62
CA GLU A 164 -17.25 10.69 -0.85
C GLU A 164 -18.06 11.98 -1.07
N ASN A 165 -17.36 13.07 -1.44
CA ASN A 165 -17.96 14.37 -1.75
C ASN A 165 -18.11 14.62 -3.26
N ASN A 166 -18.15 13.59 -4.08
CA ASN A 166 -18.33 13.65 -5.54
C ASN A 166 -17.27 14.51 -6.27
N GLY A 167 -16.03 14.54 -5.77
CA GLY A 167 -14.94 15.32 -6.36
C GLY A 167 -15.07 16.84 -6.19
N ALA A 168 -15.83 17.30 -5.20
CA ALA A 168 -16.11 18.72 -5.01
C ALA A 168 -14.96 19.53 -4.42
N TYR A 169 -13.97 18.85 -3.83
CA TYR A 169 -12.83 19.50 -3.18
C TYR A 169 -11.63 19.64 -4.13
N HIS A 170 -10.84 20.68 -3.90
CA HIS A 170 -9.51 20.87 -4.49
C HIS A 170 -8.44 20.84 -3.39
N TYR A 171 -7.18 20.51 -3.75
CA TYR A 171 -6.10 20.35 -2.78
C TYR A 171 -5.24 21.60 -2.71
N VAL A 172 -4.91 22.03 -1.49
CA VAL A 172 -4.07 23.19 -1.22
C VAL A 172 -2.84 22.75 -0.42
N TYR A 173 -1.66 22.97 -0.98
CA TYR A 173 -0.37 22.55 -0.39
C TYR A 173 0.40 23.69 0.27
N ASP A 174 0.05 24.94 -0.04
CA ASP A 174 0.72 26.13 0.43
C ASP A 174 -0.27 27.28 0.66
N ARG A 175 -0.24 27.87 1.85
CA ARG A 175 -1.04 29.05 2.21
C ARG A 175 -0.20 30.33 2.31
N HIS A 176 1.14 30.21 2.25
CA HIS A 176 2.04 31.36 2.37
C HIS A 176 1.99 32.25 1.11
N SER A 177 1.82 31.64 -0.06
CA SER A 177 1.82 32.32 -1.36
C SER A 177 0.61 33.27 -1.58
N VAL A 178 -0.47 33.08 -0.82
CA VAL A 178 -1.72 33.83 -0.99
C VAL A 178 -2.23 34.39 0.34
N ARG A 179 -2.73 35.64 0.34
CA ARG A 179 -3.35 36.28 1.51
C ARG A 179 -4.87 36.33 1.31
N GLN A 180 -5.52 35.18 1.56
CA GLN A 180 -6.99 35.06 1.45
C GLN A 180 -7.55 34.16 2.54
N LYS A 181 -8.87 34.24 2.76
CA LYS A 181 -9.58 33.28 3.61
C LYS A 181 -9.56 31.91 2.95
N ARG A 182 -9.62 30.85 3.77
CA ARG A 182 -9.79 29.49 3.33
C ARG A 182 -11.06 29.35 2.49
N ASP A 183 -10.98 28.61 1.36
CA ASP A 183 -12.16 28.22 0.61
C ASP A 183 -12.83 27.02 1.33
N PRO A 184 -14.17 27.01 1.49
CA PRO A 184 -14.87 25.87 2.09
C PRO A 184 -14.69 24.55 1.33
N LYS A 185 -14.33 24.60 0.05
CA LYS A 185 -14.12 23.41 -0.82
C LYS A 185 -12.66 23.04 -0.98
N GLU A 186 -11.80 23.36 -0.03
CA GLU A 186 -10.40 22.93 -0.08
C GLU A 186 -10.12 21.84 0.96
N ILE A 187 -9.21 20.93 0.61
CA ILE A 187 -8.50 20.07 1.55
C ILE A 187 -7.07 20.57 1.62
N GLY A 188 -6.66 21.11 2.78
CA GLY A 188 -5.28 21.51 3.00
C GLY A 188 -4.41 20.29 3.29
N ILE A 189 -3.19 20.23 2.71
CA ILE A 189 -2.25 19.14 2.94
C ILE A 189 -0.89 19.71 3.30
N SER A 190 -0.48 19.54 4.55
CA SER A 190 0.79 20.02 5.09
C SER A 190 1.79 18.89 5.26
N SER A 191 3.01 19.07 4.77
CA SER A 191 4.08 18.07 4.83
C SER A 191 5.20 18.48 5.76
N VAL A 192 5.53 17.64 6.75
CA VAL A 192 6.67 17.82 7.65
C VAL A 192 7.77 16.82 7.29
N ARG A 193 9.03 17.27 7.24
CA ARG A 193 10.21 16.43 6.99
C ARG A 193 11.20 16.62 8.12
N GLY A 194 11.52 15.51 8.85
CA GLY A 194 12.44 15.59 9.98
C GLY A 194 12.86 14.24 10.52
N GLY A 195 14.07 14.16 11.03
CA GLY A 195 14.60 12.99 11.72
C GLY A 195 14.45 11.69 10.94
N SER A 196 14.02 10.66 11.65
CA SER A 196 13.80 9.30 11.14
C SER A 196 12.33 8.87 11.17
N ILE A 197 11.38 9.81 11.20
CA ILE A 197 9.94 9.53 11.24
C ILE A 197 9.58 8.58 10.10
N VAL A 198 8.98 7.44 10.42
CA VAL A 198 8.63 6.42 9.42
C VAL A 198 7.44 6.87 8.57
N GLY A 199 6.42 7.41 9.22
CA GLY A 199 5.25 8.00 8.58
C GLY A 199 4.11 8.22 9.56
N ASP A 200 3.75 9.46 9.75
CA ASP A 200 2.57 9.89 10.50
C ASP A 200 1.59 10.55 9.56
N HIS A 201 0.31 10.26 9.72
CA HIS A 201 -0.76 10.89 8.95
C HIS A 201 -1.90 11.25 9.90
N GLU A 202 -2.28 12.50 9.89
CA GLU A 202 -3.32 13.07 10.74
C GLU A 202 -4.32 13.81 9.86
N VAL A 203 -5.60 13.47 9.99
CA VAL A 203 -6.71 14.14 9.29
C VAL A 203 -7.55 14.86 10.34
N LEU A 204 -7.69 16.16 10.18
CA LEU A 204 -8.46 17.03 11.04
C LEU A 204 -9.76 17.40 10.33
N PHE A 205 -10.89 17.22 11.00
CA PHE A 205 -12.18 17.77 10.64
C PHE A 205 -12.50 18.88 11.62
N CYS A 206 -12.40 20.14 11.16
CA CYS A 206 -12.48 21.34 11.97
C CYS A 206 -13.88 21.97 11.85
N GLY A 207 -14.71 21.77 12.86
CA GLY A 207 -16.02 22.41 12.99
C GLY A 207 -15.97 23.78 13.69
N PRO A 208 -17.12 24.42 13.90
CA PRO A 208 -17.19 25.76 14.51
C PRO A 208 -16.60 25.84 15.93
N ASP A 209 -16.81 24.82 16.76
CA ASP A 209 -16.40 24.81 18.18
C ASP A 209 -15.67 23.53 18.60
N GLU A 210 -15.31 22.67 17.62
CA GLU A 210 -14.63 21.39 17.88
C GLU A 210 -13.72 20.99 16.72
N VAL A 211 -12.77 20.11 17.01
CA VAL A 211 -11.94 19.43 16.00
C VAL A 211 -11.97 17.94 16.27
N ILE A 212 -12.27 17.17 15.24
CA ILE A 212 -12.14 15.71 15.27
C ILE A 212 -10.85 15.35 14.54
N THR A 213 -9.98 14.59 15.20
CA THR A 213 -8.68 14.18 14.64
C THR A 213 -8.63 12.68 14.51
N LEU A 214 -8.36 12.20 13.29
CA LEU A 214 -8.08 10.81 12.99
C LEU A 214 -6.60 10.65 12.65
N LYS A 215 -5.86 9.82 13.39
CA LYS A 215 -4.40 9.72 13.27
C LYS A 215 -3.91 8.29 13.18
N HIS A 216 -2.89 8.08 12.34
CA HIS A 216 -2.10 6.86 12.27
C HIS A 216 -0.61 7.20 12.34
N THR A 217 0.13 6.47 13.18
CA THR A 217 1.58 6.56 13.32
C THR A 217 2.21 5.20 13.01
N ALA A 218 3.08 5.14 12.01
CA ALA A 218 3.89 3.96 11.73
C ALA A 218 5.23 4.04 12.48
N TYR A 219 5.47 3.12 13.40
CA TYR A 219 6.74 3.04 14.13
C TYR A 219 7.83 2.27 13.36
N SER A 220 7.43 1.42 12.42
CA SER A 220 8.36 0.66 11.58
C SER A 220 7.73 0.30 10.24
N ARG A 221 8.57 -0.12 9.27
CA ARG A 221 8.10 -0.62 7.97
C ARG A 221 7.44 -1.99 8.05
N SER A 222 7.53 -2.68 9.19
CA SER A 222 6.87 -3.98 9.39
C SER A 222 5.36 -3.93 9.27
N VAL A 223 4.72 -2.76 9.49
CA VAL A 223 3.27 -2.60 9.23
C VAL A 223 2.91 -2.89 7.77
N PHE A 224 3.77 -2.52 6.82
CA PHE A 224 3.56 -2.79 5.38
C PHE A 224 3.85 -4.26 5.03
N ALA A 225 4.90 -4.85 5.63
CA ALA A 225 5.22 -6.26 5.48
C ALA A 225 4.07 -7.13 6.02
N ASN A 226 3.55 -6.83 7.20
CA ASN A 226 2.40 -7.54 7.77
C ASN A 226 1.16 -7.46 6.87
N GLY A 227 0.87 -6.28 6.34
CA GLY A 227 -0.23 -6.11 5.39
C GLY A 227 -0.05 -6.93 4.12
N ALA A 228 1.17 -6.99 3.56
CA ALA A 228 1.46 -7.79 2.38
C ALA A 228 1.33 -9.30 2.65
N ILE A 229 1.76 -9.77 3.82
CA ILE A 229 1.59 -11.18 4.22
C ILE A 229 0.11 -11.53 4.36
N ASN A 230 -0.68 -10.68 5.03
CA ASN A 230 -2.12 -10.90 5.16
C ASN A 230 -2.81 -10.89 3.79
N ALA A 231 -2.39 -9.98 2.89
CA ALA A 231 -2.87 -9.95 1.51
C ALA A 231 -2.54 -11.23 0.74
N ALA A 232 -1.34 -11.80 0.91
CA ALA A 232 -0.94 -13.04 0.28
C ALA A 232 -1.76 -14.24 0.77
N VAL A 233 -1.94 -14.38 2.10
CA VAL A 233 -2.77 -15.44 2.69
C VAL A 233 -4.23 -15.33 2.27
N TYR A 234 -4.74 -14.10 2.17
CA TYR A 234 -6.08 -13.82 1.66
C TYR A 234 -6.21 -14.20 0.18
N LEU A 235 -5.26 -13.74 -0.64
CA LEU A 235 -5.30 -13.86 -2.09
C LEU A 235 -5.18 -15.30 -2.58
N ALA A 236 -4.38 -16.13 -1.90
CA ALA A 236 -4.15 -17.54 -2.26
C ALA A 236 -5.44 -18.40 -2.29
N LYS A 237 -6.55 -17.87 -1.76
CA LYS A 237 -7.85 -18.56 -1.69
C LYS A 237 -8.92 -17.90 -2.56
N LYS A 238 -8.55 -16.90 -3.37
CA LYS A 238 -9.50 -16.11 -4.14
C LYS A 238 -9.54 -16.54 -5.60
N GLU A 239 -10.68 -16.31 -6.22
CA GLU A 239 -10.88 -16.43 -7.66
C GLU A 239 -10.21 -15.24 -8.39
N PRO A 240 -9.99 -15.35 -9.73
CA PRO A 240 -9.48 -14.22 -10.51
C PRO A 240 -10.23 -12.92 -10.21
N GLY A 241 -9.49 -11.85 -9.98
CA GLY A 241 -10.03 -10.55 -9.62
C GLY A 241 -8.93 -9.59 -9.18
N LEU A 242 -9.24 -8.30 -9.21
CA LEU A 242 -8.37 -7.26 -8.64
C LEU A 242 -8.83 -6.94 -7.22
N TYR A 243 -7.96 -7.20 -6.27
CA TYR A 243 -8.22 -7.02 -4.84
C TYR A 243 -7.34 -5.92 -4.26
N ASN A 244 -7.80 -5.31 -3.16
CA ASN A 244 -7.07 -4.31 -2.40
C ASN A 244 -7.33 -4.45 -0.89
N MET A 245 -6.75 -3.58 -0.07
CA MET A 245 -6.94 -3.63 1.38
C MET A 245 -8.39 -3.39 1.82
N GLY A 246 -9.16 -2.62 1.06
CA GLY A 246 -10.60 -2.42 1.33
C GLY A 246 -11.38 -3.73 1.28
N ASN A 247 -11.02 -4.66 0.35
CA ASN A 247 -11.66 -5.98 0.29
C ASN A 247 -11.37 -6.81 1.56
N ILE A 248 -10.14 -6.76 2.08
CA ILE A 248 -9.80 -7.44 3.34
C ILE A 248 -10.61 -6.84 4.50
N ILE A 249 -10.66 -5.51 4.61
CA ILE A 249 -11.37 -4.81 5.69
C ILE A 249 -12.89 -5.10 5.64
N ALA A 250 -13.47 -5.20 4.45
CA ALA A 250 -14.90 -5.48 4.28
C ALA A 250 -15.28 -6.91 4.66
N GLU A 251 -14.34 -7.84 4.70
CA GLU A 251 -14.56 -9.25 5.10
C GLU A 251 -14.22 -9.54 6.57
N LEU A 252 -13.67 -8.56 7.31
CA LEU A 252 -13.37 -8.65 8.76
C LEU A 252 -14.57 -8.22 9.60
#